data_5c3eeb24234b03f15c2a521d2be25c24
#
_entry.id   5c3eeb24234b03f15c2a521d2be25c24
#
_cell.length_a   1.000
_cell.length_b   1.000
_cell.length_c   1.000
_cell.angle_alpha   90.00
_cell.angle_beta   90.00
_cell.angle_gamma   90.00
#
_symmetry.space_group_name_H-M   'P 1'
#
loop_
_entity.id
_entity.type
_entity.pdbx_description
1 polymer ?
#
loop_
_entity_poly.entity_id
_entity_poly.type
_entity_poly.pdbx_seq_one_letter_code
_entity_poly.pdbx_strand_id
1 'polypeptide(L)'
;MKAVTAKDAKNRFGELMDTVQREPVSIEKHGRPVAVVLSEVAYEKMKLEHLKAMLAVGETQLDRGEGIDGKEFFEELRQVK
;
A
#
# COMPACT_ATOMS: atom_id res chain seq x y z
N MET A 1 10.29 -1.50 -10.16
CA MET A 1 8.86 -1.89 -10.22
C MET A 1 8.51 -2.27 -11.65
N LYS A 2 7.84 -3.38 -11.81
CA LYS A 2 7.40 -3.82 -13.12
C LYS A 2 6.10 -3.13 -13.50
N ALA A 3 5.93 -2.80 -14.77
CA ALA A 3 4.70 -2.18 -15.26
C ALA A 3 4.02 -3.11 -16.25
N VAL A 4 2.72 -3.26 -16.13
CA VAL A 4 1.89 -4.05 -17.07
C VAL A 4 0.66 -3.24 -17.43
N THR A 5 0.07 -3.56 -18.58
CA THR A 5 -1.17 -2.91 -18.97
C THR A 5 -2.35 -3.54 -18.22
N ALA A 6 -3.43 -2.79 -18.11
CA ALA A 6 -4.64 -3.31 -17.47
C ALA A 6 -5.16 -4.56 -18.20
N LYS A 7 -5.02 -4.60 -19.51
CA LYS A 7 -5.42 -5.76 -20.31
C LYS A 7 -4.59 -6.99 -19.96
N ASP A 8 -3.27 -6.83 -19.88
CA ASP A 8 -2.38 -7.92 -19.50
C ASP A 8 -2.64 -8.37 -18.07
N ALA A 9 -2.88 -7.44 -17.18
CA ALA A 9 -3.20 -7.77 -15.79
C ALA A 9 -4.46 -8.63 -15.71
N LYS A 10 -5.46 -8.29 -16.50
CA LYS A 10 -6.70 -9.05 -16.57
C LYS A 10 -6.50 -10.44 -17.17
N ASN A 11 -5.78 -10.50 -18.28
CA ASN A 11 -5.62 -11.75 -19.02
C ASN A 11 -4.63 -12.72 -18.38
N ARG A 12 -3.68 -12.18 -17.59
CA ARG A 12 -2.62 -12.99 -16.96
C ARG A 12 -2.59 -12.75 -15.45
N PHE A 13 -3.75 -12.80 -14.87
CA PHE A 13 -3.87 -12.48 -13.45
C PHE A 13 -3.07 -13.43 -12.56
N GLY A 14 -3.03 -14.73 -12.91
CA GLY A 14 -2.24 -15.69 -12.16
C GLY A 14 -0.75 -15.37 -12.18
N GLU A 15 -0.23 -15.03 -13.36
CA GLU A 15 1.18 -14.63 -13.48
C GLU A 15 1.44 -13.32 -12.74
N LEU A 16 0.47 -12.41 -12.79
CA LEU A 16 0.56 -11.16 -12.06
C LEU A 16 0.69 -11.42 -10.56
N MET A 17 -0.11 -12.31 -10.03
CA MET A 17 -0.05 -12.65 -8.62
C MET A 17 1.30 -13.24 -8.23
N ASP A 18 1.88 -14.06 -9.09
CA ASP A 18 3.21 -14.62 -8.85
C ASP A 18 4.28 -13.53 -8.83
N THR A 19 4.22 -12.62 -9.80
CA THR A 19 5.17 -11.51 -9.88
C THR A 19 5.06 -10.59 -8.68
N VAL A 20 3.83 -10.33 -8.25
CA VAL A 20 3.54 -9.43 -7.13
C VAL A 20 4.16 -9.95 -5.83
N GLN A 21 4.35 -11.27 -5.69
CA GLN A 21 5.01 -11.83 -4.51
C GLN A 21 6.47 -11.44 -4.43
N ARG A 22 7.08 -11.05 -5.53
CA ARG A 22 8.51 -10.69 -5.60
C ARG A 22 8.71 -9.18 -5.60
N GLU A 23 7.85 -8.45 -6.28
CA GLU A 23 7.98 -7.01 -6.41
C GLU A 23 6.63 -6.38 -6.71
N PRO A 24 6.42 -5.12 -6.34
CA PRO A 24 5.22 -4.42 -6.73
C PRO A 24 5.11 -4.29 -8.25
N VAL A 25 3.89 -4.27 -8.74
CA VAL A 25 3.60 -4.14 -10.17
C VAL A 25 2.68 -2.95 -10.38
N SER A 26 3.06 -2.06 -11.28
CA SER A 26 2.24 -0.92 -11.65
C SER A 26 1.32 -1.33 -12.81
N ILE A 27 0.05 -1.05 -12.68
CA ILE A 27 -0.91 -1.30 -13.75
C ILE A 27 -1.16 0.02 -14.47
N GLU A 28 -1.00 -0.02 -15.78
CA GLU A 28 -1.15 1.17 -16.62
C GLU A 28 -2.33 1.01 -17.56
N LYS A 29 -2.96 2.14 -17.85
CA LYS A 29 -4.05 2.20 -18.79
C LYS A 29 -3.84 3.48 -19.61
N HIS A 30 -3.85 3.33 -20.94
CA HIS A 30 -3.61 4.44 -21.85
C HIS A 30 -2.30 5.17 -21.57
N GLY A 31 -1.26 4.41 -21.24
CA GLY A 31 0.06 4.97 -20.96
C GLY A 31 0.20 5.65 -19.63
N ARG A 32 -0.78 5.54 -18.75
CA ARG A 32 -0.75 6.17 -17.43
C ARG A 32 -0.90 5.14 -16.33
N PRO A 33 -0.11 5.23 -15.26
CA PRO A 33 -0.31 4.35 -14.11
C PRO A 33 -1.64 4.67 -13.44
N VAL A 34 -2.46 3.63 -13.25
CA VAL A 34 -3.77 3.79 -12.62
C VAL A 34 -3.88 3.01 -11.32
N ALA A 35 -2.98 2.05 -11.10
CA ALA A 35 -3.02 1.23 -9.89
C ALA A 35 -1.65 0.61 -9.66
N VAL A 36 -1.42 0.23 -8.41
CA VAL A 36 -0.23 -0.55 -8.03
C VAL A 36 -0.72 -1.76 -7.27
N VAL A 37 -0.19 -2.93 -7.64
CA VAL A 37 -0.49 -4.18 -6.96
C VAL A 37 0.75 -4.64 -6.24
N LEU A 38 0.63 -4.97 -4.99
CA LEU A 38 1.75 -5.47 -4.19
C LEU A 38 1.27 -6.61 -3.30
N SER A 39 2.21 -7.42 -2.84
CA SER A 39 1.86 -8.52 -1.96
C SER A 39 1.39 -8.00 -0.61
N GLU A 40 0.64 -8.82 0.10
CA GLU A 40 0.21 -8.46 1.45
C GLU A 40 1.40 -8.19 2.36
N VAL A 41 2.45 -8.98 2.24
CA VAL A 41 3.68 -8.79 3.01
C VAL A 41 4.30 -7.42 2.72
N ALA A 42 4.40 -7.06 1.44
CA ALA A 42 4.94 -5.77 1.04
C ALA A 42 4.06 -4.62 1.53
N TYR A 43 2.75 -4.80 1.46
CA TYR A 43 1.81 -3.80 1.93
C TYR A 43 1.93 -3.60 3.45
N GLU A 44 2.00 -4.68 4.20
CA GLU A 44 2.15 -4.61 5.65
C GLU A 44 3.45 -3.91 6.04
N LYS A 45 4.53 -4.21 5.32
CA LYS A 45 5.82 -3.58 5.56
C LYS A 45 5.76 -2.08 5.29
N MET A 46 5.16 -1.69 4.18
CA MET A 46 5.00 -0.29 3.82
C MET A 46 4.15 0.44 4.85
N LYS A 47 3.08 -0.17 5.28
CA LYS A 47 2.18 0.37 6.29
C LYS A 47 2.90 0.57 7.62
N LEU A 48 3.71 -0.40 8.01
CA LEU A 48 4.48 -0.32 9.24
C LEU A 48 5.54 0.78 9.18
N GLU A 49 6.23 0.90 8.06
CA GLU A 49 7.21 1.95 7.86
C GLU A 49 6.57 3.33 7.89
N HIS A 50 5.40 3.45 7.28
CA HIS A 50 4.66 4.69 7.31
C HIS A 50 4.24 5.05 8.74
N LEU A 51 3.79 4.06 9.49
CA LEU A 51 3.39 4.25 10.87
C LEU A 51 4.57 4.68 11.74
N LYS A 52 5.74 4.07 11.54
CA LYS A 52 6.95 4.44 12.26
C LYS A 52 7.33 5.89 11.97
N ALA A 53 7.22 6.32 10.72
CA ALA A 53 7.51 7.69 10.35
C ALA A 53 6.55 8.66 11.04
N MET A 54 5.27 8.30 11.10
CA MET A 54 4.28 9.11 11.79
C MET A 54 4.56 9.19 13.29
N LEU A 55 4.94 8.09 13.90
CA LEU A 55 5.26 8.06 15.32
C LEU A 55 6.49 8.90 15.63
N ALA A 56 7.49 8.86 14.77
CA ALA A 56 8.69 9.66 14.94
C ALA A 56 8.38 11.16 14.90
N VAL A 57 7.47 11.56 14.00
CA VAL A 57 7.03 12.95 13.90
C VAL A 57 6.05 13.29 15.00
N GLY A 58 5.20 12.35 15.36
CA GLY A 58 4.10 12.56 16.27
C GLY A 58 4.44 12.36 17.75
N GLU A 59 5.68 12.05 18.08
CA GLU A 59 6.06 11.78 19.46
C GLU A 59 5.72 12.94 20.37
N THR A 60 5.98 14.15 19.92
CA THR A 60 5.63 15.36 20.66
C THR A 60 4.12 15.54 20.76
N GLN A 61 3.41 15.14 19.71
CA GLN A 61 1.95 15.25 19.69
C GLN A 61 1.31 14.23 20.62
N LEU A 62 1.91 13.06 20.73
CA LEU A 62 1.43 12.04 21.67
C LEU A 62 1.50 12.55 23.10
N ASP A 63 2.57 13.27 23.42
CA ASP A 63 2.73 13.86 24.75
C ASP A 63 1.63 14.86 25.05
N ARG A 64 1.05 15.45 24.02
CA ARG A 64 -0.07 16.38 24.15
C ARG A 64 -1.43 15.72 24.01
N GLY A 65 -1.44 14.40 23.85
CA GLY A 65 -2.68 13.65 23.71
C GLY A 65 -3.32 13.75 22.35
N GLU A 66 -2.59 14.22 21.35
CA GLU A 66 -3.10 14.38 20.00
C GLU A 66 -2.93 13.15 19.12
N GLY A 67 -2.24 12.14 19.62
CA GLY A 67 -1.94 10.95 18.85
C GLY A 67 -3.01 9.86 18.89
N ILE A 68 -4.17 10.18 19.42
CA ILE A 68 -5.25 9.21 19.62
C ILE A 68 -5.81 8.69 18.31
N ASP A 69 -5.69 9.47 17.26
CA ASP A 69 -6.27 9.15 15.97
C ASP A 69 -5.64 7.95 15.30
N GLY A 70 -4.54 7.42 15.84
CA GLY A 70 -3.94 6.22 15.30
C GLY A 70 -4.90 5.05 15.24
N LYS A 71 -5.77 4.95 16.22
CA LYS A 71 -6.77 3.86 16.27
C LYS A 71 -7.80 4.04 15.16
N GLU A 72 -8.30 5.25 14.97
CA GLU A 72 -9.24 5.54 13.90
C GLU A 72 -8.61 5.32 12.54
N PHE A 73 -7.35 5.70 12.41
CA PHE A 73 -6.60 5.51 11.19
C PHE A 73 -6.53 4.02 10.80
N PHE A 74 -6.29 3.15 11.77
CA PHE A 74 -6.27 1.72 11.52
C PHE A 74 -7.63 1.19 11.12
N GLU A 75 -8.68 1.68 11.74
CA GLU A 75 -10.03 1.26 11.41
C GLU A 75 -10.41 1.69 10.00
N GLU A 76 -10.03 2.90 9.60
CA GLU A 76 -10.25 3.37 8.24
C GLU A 76 -9.52 2.49 7.23
N LEU A 77 -8.29 2.11 7.51
CA LEU A 77 -7.53 1.25 6.63
C LEU A 77 -8.17 -0.12 6.46
N ARG A 78 -8.81 -0.63 7.50
CA ARG A 78 -9.53 -1.89 7.42
C ARG A 78 -10.77 -1.80 6.57
N GLN A 79 -11.41 -0.65 6.54
CA GLN A 79 -12.63 -0.44 5.79
C GLN A 79 -12.37 -0.21 4.31
N VAL A 80 -11.18 0.24 3.98
CA VAL A 80 -10.78 0.45 2.59
C VAL A 80 -10.32 -0.87 2.00
N LYS A 81 -11.17 -1.47 1.21
CA LYS A 81 -10.84 -2.72 0.52
C LYS A 81 -11.01 -2.56 -0.97
#